data_2954ae22b85409d836a99bc5d0246961
#
_entry.id   2954ae22b85409d836a99bc5d0246961
#
_cell.length_a   1.000
_cell.length_b   1.000
_cell.length_c   1.000
_cell.angle_alpha   90.00
_cell.angle_beta   90.00
_cell.angle_gamma   90.00
#
_symmetry.space_group_name_H-M   'P 1'
#
loop_
_entity.id
_entity.type
_entity.pdbx_description
1 polymer ?
#
loop_
_entity_poly.entity_id
_entity_poly.type
_entity_poly.pdbx_seq_one_letter_code
_entity_poly.pdbx_strand_id
1 'polypeptide(L)'
;MINKKIGSVKNGVQKLQSSVRAERRTLPPFCFYEALGYPIPLNSSVFAYQQKMKEENRKEKSDFLFHWTDFSREKENPYHKEYLTFLKKWSWLYKQFPFVDAIYLANSMSFNALHANSDIDLFVVTQERRVWLARFFMTFMMWVSSIKRSSKTTRKRFCLSFFVDRNNQNLESLLLHKRDIYLPYWIAHLVPIYLHAWALIYSQNLWIQNYLPNWSPQQNISLGIHPSLGTGLFRKIIEICFYWWIGNFFEYCIQKLWSLRIRYLIAKKPELHRSVLYTESILKFHNDKRNRYSELIFSRR
;
A
#
# COMPACT_ATOMS: atom_id res chain seq x y z
N MET A 1 44.32 -9.96 -17.69
CA MET A 1 43.37 -10.82 -16.96
C MET A 1 42.12 -10.08 -16.45
N ILE A 2 42.16 -8.76 -16.22
CA ILE A 2 41.03 -7.97 -15.67
C ILE A 2 39.85 -7.83 -16.65
N ASN A 3 40.10 -7.65 -17.95
CA ASN A 3 39.05 -7.46 -18.96
C ASN A 3 38.18 -8.71 -19.21
N LYS A 4 38.66 -9.92 -18.98
CA LYS A 4 37.84 -11.15 -19.09
C LYS A 4 36.83 -11.32 -17.95
N LYS A 5 37.15 -10.83 -16.73
CA LYS A 5 36.20 -10.86 -15.58
C LYS A 5 35.06 -9.87 -15.73
N ILE A 6 35.31 -8.68 -16.29
CA ILE A 6 34.29 -7.66 -16.50
C ILE A 6 33.26 -8.09 -17.57
N GLY A 7 33.74 -8.77 -18.63
CA GLY A 7 32.83 -9.35 -19.66
C GLY A 7 31.93 -10.46 -19.11
N SER A 8 32.45 -11.32 -18.23
CA SER A 8 31.68 -12.41 -17.60
C SER A 8 30.58 -11.88 -16.66
N VAL A 9 30.86 -10.82 -15.91
CA VAL A 9 29.86 -10.20 -15.00
C VAL A 9 28.78 -9.50 -15.80
N LYS A 10 29.10 -8.76 -16.88
CA LYS A 10 28.11 -8.13 -17.76
C LYS A 10 27.21 -9.15 -18.45
N ASN A 11 27.76 -10.27 -18.91
CA ASN A 11 26.97 -11.36 -19.51
C ASN A 11 26.07 -12.06 -18.48
N GLY A 12 26.55 -12.24 -17.24
CA GLY A 12 25.75 -12.76 -16.13
C GLY A 12 24.58 -11.85 -15.77
N VAL A 13 24.81 -10.53 -15.67
CA VAL A 13 23.77 -9.54 -15.39
C VAL A 13 22.76 -9.45 -16.54
N GLN A 14 23.22 -9.45 -17.81
CA GLN A 14 22.31 -9.47 -18.97
C GLN A 14 21.49 -10.76 -19.04
N LYS A 15 22.09 -11.92 -18.74
CA LYS A 15 21.39 -13.21 -18.72
C LYS A 15 20.38 -13.28 -17.55
N LEU A 16 20.71 -12.71 -16.39
CA LEU A 16 19.76 -12.55 -15.28
C LEU A 16 18.60 -11.59 -15.65
N GLN A 17 18.92 -10.48 -16.27
CA GLN A 17 17.92 -9.52 -16.74
C GLN A 17 17.02 -10.09 -17.83
N SER A 18 17.54 -10.90 -18.76
CA SER A 18 16.76 -11.55 -19.79
C SER A 18 15.90 -12.68 -19.24
N SER A 19 16.39 -13.49 -18.29
CA SER A 19 15.58 -14.54 -17.64
C SER A 19 14.46 -13.95 -16.77
N VAL A 20 14.75 -12.90 -16.02
CA VAL A 20 13.75 -12.15 -15.26
C VAL A 20 12.74 -11.46 -16.19
N ARG A 21 13.15 -11.00 -17.38
CA ARG A 21 12.28 -10.42 -18.40
C ARG A 21 11.41 -11.48 -19.09
N ALA A 22 11.93 -12.68 -19.31
CA ALA A 22 11.17 -13.79 -19.89
C ALA A 22 10.12 -14.34 -18.92
N GLU A 23 10.46 -14.52 -17.62
CA GLU A 23 9.50 -14.91 -16.58
C GLU A 23 8.41 -13.84 -16.35
N ARG A 24 8.72 -12.53 -16.57
CA ARG A 24 7.75 -11.44 -16.45
C ARG A 24 6.71 -11.42 -17.59
N ARG A 25 7.05 -11.94 -18.77
CA ARG A 25 6.11 -11.99 -19.92
C ARG A 25 4.99 -13.01 -19.75
N THR A 26 5.08 -13.91 -18.78
CA THR A 26 4.18 -15.06 -18.62
C THR A 26 3.14 -14.91 -17.52
N LEU A 27 3.16 -13.82 -16.73
CA LEU A 27 2.18 -13.59 -15.69
C LEU A 27 1.14 -12.56 -16.14
N PRO A 28 -0.06 -12.99 -16.51
CA PRO A 28 -1.11 -12.05 -16.81
C PRO A 28 -1.50 -11.31 -15.52
N PRO A 29 -1.49 -9.97 -15.51
CA PRO A 29 -1.84 -9.18 -14.33
C PRO A 29 -3.23 -9.48 -13.77
N PHE A 30 -4.16 -9.98 -14.58
CA PHE A 30 -5.52 -10.29 -14.13
C PHE A 30 -5.60 -11.48 -13.18
N CYS A 31 -4.69 -12.45 -13.24
CA CYS A 31 -4.65 -13.55 -12.28
C CYS A 31 -4.54 -13.06 -10.84
N PHE A 32 -3.93 -11.90 -10.64
CA PHE A 32 -3.86 -11.25 -9.34
C PHE A 32 -5.24 -10.82 -8.83
N TYR A 33 -6.00 -10.08 -9.65
CA TYR A 33 -7.34 -9.62 -9.25
C TYR A 33 -8.33 -10.78 -9.12
N GLU A 34 -8.25 -11.75 -10.02
CA GLU A 34 -9.05 -12.97 -9.95
C GLU A 34 -8.75 -13.77 -8.68
N ALA A 35 -7.47 -13.93 -8.33
CA ALA A 35 -7.06 -14.62 -7.10
C ALA A 35 -7.52 -13.89 -5.83
N LEU A 36 -7.63 -12.56 -5.87
CA LEU A 36 -8.15 -11.74 -4.77
C LEU A 36 -9.67 -11.67 -4.76
N GLY A 37 -10.35 -12.03 -5.85
CA GLY A 37 -11.78 -11.80 -6.04
C GLY A 37 -12.13 -10.31 -6.15
N TYR A 38 -11.21 -9.48 -6.63
CA TYR A 38 -11.40 -8.04 -6.78
C TYR A 38 -11.73 -7.68 -8.23
N PRO A 39 -12.57 -6.66 -8.48
CA PRO A 39 -12.79 -6.13 -9.81
C PRO A 39 -11.50 -5.47 -10.32
N ILE A 40 -11.26 -5.58 -11.62
CA ILE A 40 -10.09 -4.94 -12.26
C ILE A 40 -10.46 -3.47 -12.52
N PRO A 41 -9.74 -2.49 -11.94
CA PRO A 41 -10.03 -1.09 -12.20
C PRO A 41 -9.64 -0.69 -13.63
N LEU A 42 -10.54 -0.01 -14.37
CA LEU A 42 -10.31 0.42 -15.76
C LEU A 42 -9.07 1.31 -15.95
N ASN A 43 -8.81 2.18 -14.97
CA ASN A 43 -7.69 3.12 -14.99
C ASN A 43 -6.48 2.62 -14.21
N SER A 44 -6.35 1.31 -14.01
CA SER A 44 -5.22 0.75 -13.30
C SER A 44 -3.99 0.59 -14.20
N SER A 45 -2.82 0.52 -13.58
CA SER A 45 -1.58 0.12 -14.25
C SER A 45 -1.68 -1.24 -14.94
N VAL A 46 -2.61 -2.09 -14.50
CA VAL A 46 -2.95 -3.37 -15.11
C VAL A 46 -3.59 -3.17 -16.49
N PHE A 47 -4.52 -2.23 -16.62
CA PHE A 47 -5.17 -1.94 -17.91
C PHE A 47 -4.16 -1.40 -18.94
N ALA A 48 -3.27 -0.49 -18.52
CA ALA A 48 -2.21 0.01 -19.40
C ALA A 48 -1.26 -1.10 -19.86
N TYR A 49 -0.92 -2.05 -18.98
CA TYR A 49 -0.13 -3.22 -19.32
C TYR A 49 -0.82 -4.11 -20.37
N GLN A 50 -2.14 -4.27 -20.26
CA GLN A 50 -2.91 -5.04 -21.23
C GLN A 50 -2.96 -4.44 -22.63
N GLN A 51 -3.14 -3.12 -22.73
CA GLN A 51 -3.13 -2.45 -24.04
C GLN A 51 -1.82 -2.72 -24.77
N LYS A 52 -0.68 -2.64 -24.07
CA LYS A 52 0.62 -2.91 -24.64
C LYS A 52 0.79 -4.37 -25.05
N MET A 53 0.31 -5.32 -24.25
CA MET A 53 0.31 -6.75 -24.61
C MET A 53 -0.57 -7.05 -25.81
N LYS A 54 -1.70 -6.34 -26.00
CA LYS A 54 -2.53 -6.44 -27.21
C LYS A 54 -1.80 -5.96 -28.46
N GLU A 55 -1.01 -4.91 -28.35
CA GLU A 55 -0.21 -4.38 -29.47
C GLU A 55 0.94 -5.31 -29.85
N GLU A 56 1.62 -5.91 -28.85
CA GLU A 56 2.73 -6.83 -29.05
C GLU A 56 2.27 -8.23 -29.53
N ASN A 57 1.09 -8.72 -29.09
CA ASN A 57 0.58 -10.07 -29.36
C ASN A 57 -0.54 -10.11 -30.42
N ARG A 58 -0.63 -9.15 -31.33
CA ARG A 58 -1.63 -9.12 -32.42
C ARG A 58 -1.61 -10.39 -33.33
N LYS A 59 -0.61 -11.27 -33.16
CA LYS A 59 -0.46 -12.52 -33.98
C LYS A 59 -1.00 -13.78 -33.28
N GLU A 60 -1.28 -13.77 -31.97
CA GLU A 60 -1.87 -14.95 -31.31
C GLU A 60 -3.28 -14.61 -30.83
N LYS A 61 -4.28 -15.02 -31.65
CA LYS A 61 -5.66 -15.14 -31.22
C LYS A 61 -5.73 -16.29 -30.19
N SER A 62 -5.70 -16.02 -28.91
CA SER A 62 -6.09 -16.99 -27.91
C SER A 62 -7.44 -16.61 -27.31
N ASP A 63 -8.27 -17.61 -27.02
CA ASP A 63 -9.60 -17.51 -26.38
C ASP A 63 -9.58 -16.75 -25.05
N PHE A 64 -8.42 -16.49 -24.55
CA PHE A 64 -8.07 -15.73 -23.38
C PHE A 64 -8.46 -14.24 -23.45
N LEU A 65 -8.55 -13.65 -24.64
CA LEU A 65 -8.96 -12.25 -24.86
C LEU A 65 -10.47 -12.02 -24.63
N PHE A 66 -11.28 -13.06 -24.72
CA PHE A 66 -12.75 -12.96 -24.59
C PHE A 66 -13.19 -12.73 -23.15
N HIS A 67 -12.54 -13.35 -22.17
CA HIS A 67 -12.84 -13.13 -20.76
C HIS A 67 -12.52 -11.70 -20.26
N TRP A 68 -11.67 -10.99 -20.94
CA TRP A 68 -11.23 -9.64 -20.56
C TRP A 68 -12.23 -8.53 -20.89
N THR A 69 -13.00 -8.69 -21.95
CA THR A 69 -13.99 -7.70 -22.38
C THR A 69 -15.20 -7.67 -21.46
N ASP A 70 -15.49 -8.77 -20.77
CA ASP A 70 -16.60 -8.83 -19.81
C ASP A 70 -16.23 -8.23 -18.43
N PHE A 71 -14.97 -8.33 -18.02
CA PHE A 71 -14.49 -7.68 -16.79
C PHE A 71 -14.26 -6.18 -16.95
N SER A 72 -14.08 -5.67 -18.17
CA SER A 72 -13.87 -4.24 -18.43
C SER A 72 -15.14 -3.39 -18.36
N ARG A 73 -16.31 -3.98 -18.20
CA ARG A 73 -17.55 -3.27 -17.88
C ARG A 73 -17.65 -3.09 -16.37
N GLU A 74 -16.97 -2.06 -15.88
CA GLU A 74 -17.11 -1.60 -14.50
C GLU A 74 -18.58 -1.34 -14.19
N LYS A 75 -19.16 -2.20 -13.38
CA LYS A 75 -20.26 -1.79 -12.55
C LYS A 75 -19.66 -0.88 -11.49
N GLU A 76 -20.12 0.37 -11.42
CA GLU A 76 -19.79 1.25 -10.31
C GLU A 76 -19.99 0.48 -9.01
N ASN A 77 -18.97 0.45 -8.15
CA ASN A 77 -19.11 -0.20 -6.86
C ASN A 77 -20.21 0.53 -6.07
N PRO A 78 -21.32 -0.16 -5.70
CA PRO A 78 -22.50 0.49 -5.11
C PRO A 78 -22.18 1.22 -3.79
N TYR A 79 -21.10 0.84 -3.12
CA TYR A 79 -20.68 1.45 -1.86
C TYR A 79 -19.73 2.64 -2.04
N HIS A 80 -19.20 2.85 -3.25
CA HIS A 80 -18.15 3.85 -3.50
C HIS A 80 -18.59 5.25 -3.10
N LYS A 81 -19.77 5.71 -3.54
CA LYS A 81 -20.31 7.03 -3.23
C LYS A 81 -20.49 7.26 -1.72
N GLU A 82 -20.98 6.24 -1.01
CA GLU A 82 -21.18 6.29 0.45
C GLU A 82 -19.85 6.46 1.20
N TYR A 83 -18.83 5.71 0.79
CA TYR A 83 -17.49 5.79 1.40
C TYR A 83 -16.78 7.10 1.05
N LEU A 84 -16.91 7.61 -0.17
CA LEU A 84 -16.42 8.94 -0.55
C LEU A 84 -17.04 10.05 0.31
N THR A 85 -18.34 10.00 0.52
CA THR A 85 -19.04 10.98 1.38
C THR A 85 -18.51 10.92 2.81
N PHE A 86 -18.25 9.72 3.33
CA PHE A 86 -17.64 9.54 4.65
C PHE A 86 -16.22 10.13 4.71
N LEU A 87 -15.37 9.88 3.71
CA LEU A 87 -14.02 10.45 3.64
C LEU A 87 -14.05 11.98 3.59
N LYS A 88 -14.93 12.56 2.77
CA LYS A 88 -15.11 14.03 2.66
C LYS A 88 -15.54 14.64 3.98
N LYS A 89 -16.48 14.01 4.70
CA LYS A 89 -16.93 14.46 6.03
C LYS A 89 -15.78 14.58 7.01
N TRP A 90 -14.81 13.67 6.97
CA TRP A 90 -13.69 13.61 7.92
C TRP A 90 -12.38 14.22 7.38
N SER A 91 -12.40 14.83 6.19
CA SER A 91 -11.19 15.37 5.54
C SER A 91 -10.50 16.48 6.36
N TRP A 92 -11.27 17.24 7.13
CA TRP A 92 -10.72 18.27 8.03
C TRP A 92 -9.81 17.68 9.11
N LEU A 93 -10.08 16.45 9.55
CA LEU A 93 -9.33 15.76 10.59
C LEU A 93 -7.93 15.38 10.14
N TYR A 94 -7.73 15.10 8.85
CA TYR A 94 -6.44 14.67 8.32
C TYR A 94 -5.35 15.72 8.55
N LYS A 95 -5.70 17.00 8.47
CA LYS A 95 -4.79 18.14 8.72
C LYS A 95 -4.41 18.28 10.20
N GLN A 96 -5.18 17.69 11.09
CA GLN A 96 -4.99 17.79 12.53
C GLN A 96 -4.06 16.71 13.10
N PHE A 97 -3.76 15.66 12.34
CA PHE A 97 -2.92 14.56 12.84
C PHE A 97 -1.45 15.01 12.98
N PRO A 98 -0.91 15.03 14.23
CA PRO A 98 0.48 15.41 14.46
C PRO A 98 1.44 14.40 13.83
N PHE A 99 2.58 14.89 13.34
CA PHE A 99 3.70 14.12 12.80
C PHE A 99 3.35 13.29 11.55
N VAL A 100 2.23 13.57 10.86
CA VAL A 100 1.80 12.86 9.66
C VAL A 100 2.16 13.66 8.42
N ASP A 101 2.94 13.08 7.50
CA ASP A 101 3.32 13.71 6.23
C ASP A 101 2.37 13.33 5.08
N ALA A 102 1.85 12.09 5.08
CA ALA A 102 0.88 11.68 4.08
C ALA A 102 -0.03 10.57 4.61
N ILE A 103 -1.26 10.52 4.07
CA ILE A 103 -2.22 9.44 4.30
C ILE A 103 -2.72 8.95 2.96
N TYR A 104 -2.65 7.65 2.75
CA TYR A 104 -3.14 6.97 1.57
C TYR A 104 -4.21 5.96 1.94
N LEU A 105 -5.22 5.84 1.09
CA LEU A 105 -6.13 4.69 1.10
C LEU A 105 -5.41 3.47 0.55
N ALA A 106 -5.68 2.33 1.17
CA ALA A 106 -5.15 1.05 0.77
C ALA A 106 -6.27 -0.01 0.69
N ASN A 107 -5.92 -1.21 0.21
CA ASN A 107 -6.78 -2.39 0.16
C ASN A 107 -8.13 -2.17 -0.55
N SER A 108 -9.24 -2.60 0.07
CA SER A 108 -10.56 -2.69 -0.59
C SER A 108 -11.01 -1.37 -1.21
N MET A 109 -10.73 -0.23 -0.59
CA MET A 109 -11.11 1.07 -1.15
C MET A 109 -10.24 1.46 -2.33
N SER A 110 -8.94 1.27 -2.24
CA SER A 110 -8.01 1.62 -3.33
C SER A 110 -8.15 0.70 -4.55
N PHE A 111 -8.59 -0.54 -4.34
CA PHE A 111 -8.88 -1.51 -5.40
C PHE A 111 -10.31 -1.42 -5.95
N ASN A 112 -11.13 -0.46 -5.51
CA ASN A 112 -12.57 -0.38 -5.82
C ASN A 112 -13.36 -1.67 -5.49
N ALA A 113 -12.92 -2.41 -4.47
CA ALA A 113 -13.44 -3.71 -4.04
C ALA A 113 -14.21 -3.62 -2.70
N LEU A 114 -14.95 -2.53 -2.52
CA LEU A 114 -15.75 -2.30 -1.33
C LEU A 114 -16.93 -3.26 -1.25
N HIS A 115 -17.24 -3.69 -0.06
CA HIS A 115 -18.44 -4.45 0.28
C HIS A 115 -19.15 -3.82 1.51
N ALA A 116 -20.35 -4.30 1.84
CA ALA A 116 -21.19 -3.69 2.87
C ALA A 116 -20.49 -3.45 4.22
N ASN A 117 -19.56 -4.31 4.62
CA ASN A 117 -18.86 -4.26 5.91
C ASN A 117 -17.38 -3.90 5.78
N SER A 118 -16.95 -3.33 4.65
CA SER A 118 -15.56 -2.91 4.47
C SER A 118 -15.16 -1.87 5.51
N ASP A 119 -13.93 -1.97 5.98
CA ASP A 119 -13.24 -0.88 6.68
C ASP A 119 -12.46 -0.01 5.68
N ILE A 120 -11.85 1.05 6.17
CA ILE A 120 -11.02 1.96 5.40
C ILE A 120 -9.59 1.82 5.90
N ASP A 121 -8.80 1.04 5.17
CA ASP A 121 -7.41 0.84 5.50
C ASP A 121 -6.57 2.05 5.12
N LEU A 122 -5.75 2.50 6.06
CA LEU A 122 -4.84 3.62 5.87
C LEU A 122 -3.40 3.16 5.88
N PHE A 123 -2.66 3.63 4.87
CA PHE A 123 -1.21 3.66 4.85
C PHE A 123 -0.75 5.09 5.17
N VAL A 124 0.13 5.23 6.14
CA VAL A 124 0.51 6.54 6.70
C VAL A 124 2.01 6.73 6.62
N VAL A 125 2.44 7.85 6.06
CA VAL A 125 3.82 8.34 6.11
C VAL A 125 3.91 9.38 7.21
N THR A 126 4.90 9.23 8.10
CA THR A 126 5.12 10.11 9.24
C THR A 126 6.43 10.88 9.13
N GLN A 127 6.59 11.90 9.95
CA GLN A 127 7.88 12.51 10.16
C GLN A 127 8.89 11.47 10.67
N GLU A 128 10.17 11.76 10.44
CA GLU A 128 11.26 10.92 10.89
C GLU A 128 11.18 10.66 12.40
N ARG A 129 11.31 9.38 12.79
CA ARG A 129 11.30 8.94 14.19
C ARG A 129 10.05 9.40 14.97
N ARG A 130 8.86 9.40 14.32
CA ARG A 130 7.57 9.80 14.92
C ARG A 130 6.45 8.80 14.62
N VAL A 131 6.78 7.59 14.24
CA VAL A 131 5.81 6.57 13.84
C VAL A 131 4.87 6.18 14.98
N TRP A 132 5.41 6.05 16.18
CA TRP A 132 4.63 5.64 17.36
C TRP A 132 3.79 6.79 17.92
N LEU A 133 4.35 8.00 17.98
CA LEU A 133 3.61 9.20 18.38
C LEU A 133 2.49 9.52 17.39
N ALA A 134 2.77 9.51 16.10
CA ALA A 134 1.76 9.74 15.07
C ALA A 134 0.62 8.72 15.19
N ARG A 135 0.96 7.42 15.31
CA ARG A 135 -0.03 6.38 15.52
C ARG A 135 -0.83 6.56 16.82
N PHE A 136 -0.18 6.96 17.90
CA PHE A 136 -0.85 7.24 19.18
C PHE A 136 -1.90 8.35 19.03
N PHE A 137 -1.50 9.52 18.50
CA PHE A 137 -2.42 10.64 18.32
C PHE A 137 -3.53 10.33 17.32
N MET A 138 -3.23 9.70 16.19
CA MET A 138 -4.26 9.26 15.23
C MET A 138 -5.26 8.30 15.90
N THR A 139 -4.75 7.32 16.64
CA THR A 139 -5.59 6.35 17.37
C THR A 139 -6.51 7.05 18.36
N PHE A 140 -5.97 7.98 19.15
CA PHE A 140 -6.70 8.74 20.15
C PHE A 140 -7.78 9.62 19.50
N MET A 141 -7.41 10.44 18.51
CA MET A 141 -8.35 11.33 17.82
C MET A 141 -9.47 10.56 17.11
N MET A 142 -9.14 9.47 16.42
CA MET A 142 -10.14 8.62 15.76
C MET A 142 -11.03 7.86 16.77
N TRP A 143 -10.50 7.53 17.94
CA TRP A 143 -11.28 6.90 19.00
C TRP A 143 -12.28 7.90 19.60
N VAL A 144 -11.84 9.11 19.96
CA VAL A 144 -12.73 10.19 20.46
C VAL A 144 -13.82 10.53 19.43
N SER A 145 -13.47 10.56 18.14
CA SER A 145 -14.42 10.81 17.04
C SER A 145 -15.29 9.59 16.70
N SER A 146 -15.13 8.46 17.38
CA SER A 146 -15.87 7.20 17.14
C SER A 146 -15.79 6.69 15.71
N ILE A 147 -14.68 6.95 15.00
CA ILE A 147 -14.43 6.53 13.60
C ILE A 147 -13.34 5.47 13.46
N LYS A 148 -12.72 5.08 14.56
CA LYS A 148 -11.72 4.02 14.58
C LYS A 148 -12.36 2.65 14.47
N ARG A 149 -11.78 1.75 13.68
CA ARG A 149 -12.17 0.34 13.60
C ARG A 149 -11.99 -0.36 14.95
N SER A 150 -12.97 -1.18 15.30
CA SER A 150 -12.93 -2.08 16.45
C SER A 150 -13.28 -3.51 16.01
N SER A 151 -13.18 -4.48 16.94
CA SER A 151 -13.62 -5.86 16.69
C SER A 151 -15.13 -5.99 16.43
N LYS A 152 -15.93 -5.05 16.96
CA LYS A 152 -17.40 -5.05 16.86
C LYS A 152 -17.91 -4.21 15.68
N THR A 153 -17.15 -3.18 15.26
CA THR A 153 -17.57 -2.23 14.22
C THR A 153 -16.47 -2.03 13.20
N THR A 154 -16.72 -2.49 11.97
CA THR A 154 -15.79 -2.41 10.84
C THR A 154 -16.26 -1.44 9.78
N ARG A 155 -17.56 -1.49 9.41
CA ARG A 155 -18.14 -0.70 8.33
C ARG A 155 -17.83 0.79 8.47
N LYS A 156 -17.23 1.37 7.45
CA LYS A 156 -16.83 2.80 7.40
C LYS A 156 -16.02 3.24 8.63
N ARG A 157 -15.08 2.41 9.09
CA ARG A 157 -14.17 2.74 10.18
C ARG A 157 -12.74 2.73 9.67
N PHE A 158 -11.94 3.66 10.13
CA PHE A 158 -10.54 3.74 9.76
C PHE A 158 -9.71 2.66 10.48
N CYS A 159 -8.95 1.93 9.69
CA CYS A 159 -7.98 0.93 10.13
C CYS A 159 -6.56 1.48 10.03
N LEU A 160 -5.88 1.62 11.16
CA LEU A 160 -4.52 2.14 11.27
C LEU A 160 -3.52 0.98 11.28
N SER A 161 -3.32 0.37 10.14
CA SER A 161 -2.62 -0.90 10.01
C SER A 161 -1.19 -0.81 9.51
N PHE A 162 -0.82 0.28 8.79
CA PHE A 162 0.51 0.40 8.24
C PHE A 162 1.03 1.83 8.30
N PHE A 163 2.22 2.00 8.92
CA PHE A 163 2.93 3.27 9.06
C PHE A 163 4.37 3.10 8.66
N VAL A 164 4.93 4.11 8.02
CA VAL A 164 6.36 4.24 7.75
C VAL A 164 6.79 5.67 8.05
N ASP A 165 8.05 5.88 8.43
CA ASP A 165 8.59 7.24 8.49
C ASP A 165 9.05 7.71 7.10
N ARG A 166 9.30 9.02 6.97
CA ARG A 166 9.66 9.65 5.69
C ARG A 166 10.95 9.13 5.06
N ASN A 167 11.86 8.56 5.84
CA ASN A 167 13.14 8.03 5.36
C ASN A 167 13.02 6.57 4.90
N ASN A 168 11.91 5.89 5.25
CA ASN A 168 11.68 4.48 4.95
C ASN A 168 10.50 4.26 3.98
N GLN A 169 10.29 5.18 3.04
CA GLN A 169 9.23 5.08 2.04
C GLN A 169 9.55 4.09 0.90
N ASN A 170 10.81 3.67 0.73
CA ASN A 170 11.15 2.56 -0.16
C ASN A 170 10.75 1.23 0.51
N LEU A 171 9.76 0.56 -0.06
CA LEU A 171 9.18 -0.66 0.50
C LEU A 171 9.71 -1.95 -0.17
N GLU A 172 10.74 -1.87 -1.01
CA GLU A 172 11.30 -3.02 -1.72
C GLU A 172 11.80 -4.11 -0.75
N SER A 173 12.37 -3.70 0.38
CA SER A 173 12.84 -4.61 1.44
C SER A 173 11.72 -5.43 2.09
N LEU A 174 10.46 -5.04 1.90
CA LEU A 174 9.28 -5.75 2.40
C LEU A 174 8.75 -6.82 1.43
N LEU A 175 9.38 -7.01 0.27
CA LEU A 175 9.10 -8.14 -0.62
C LEU A 175 9.40 -9.45 0.12
N LEU A 176 8.44 -10.38 0.12
CA LEU A 176 8.63 -11.70 0.72
C LEU A 176 9.59 -12.56 -0.11
N HIS A 177 9.53 -12.43 -1.42
CA HIS A 177 10.37 -13.10 -2.39
C HIS A 177 10.23 -12.42 -3.77
N LYS A 178 11.08 -12.79 -4.73
CA LYS A 178 11.07 -12.21 -6.10
C LYS A 178 9.75 -12.37 -6.87
N ARG A 179 8.89 -13.30 -6.45
CA ARG A 179 7.56 -13.55 -7.04
C ARG A 179 6.43 -12.90 -6.23
N ASP A 180 6.75 -12.05 -5.25
CA ASP A 180 5.74 -11.29 -4.51
C ASP A 180 5.18 -10.19 -5.39
N ILE A 181 4.11 -10.48 -6.10
CA ILE A 181 3.41 -9.53 -6.96
C ILE A 181 2.39 -8.68 -6.19
N TYR A 182 2.03 -9.09 -4.97
CA TYR A 182 1.04 -8.35 -4.18
C TYR A 182 1.55 -6.98 -3.76
N LEU A 183 2.77 -6.89 -3.25
CA LEU A 183 3.31 -5.63 -2.75
C LEU A 183 3.45 -4.56 -3.84
N PRO A 184 4.01 -4.85 -5.04
CA PRO A 184 4.02 -3.91 -6.15
C PRO A 184 2.63 -3.40 -6.54
N TYR A 185 1.64 -4.30 -6.65
CA TYR A 185 0.26 -3.92 -6.97
C TYR A 185 -0.36 -3.08 -5.87
N TRP A 186 -0.13 -3.45 -4.61
CA TRP A 186 -0.65 -2.73 -3.47
C TRP A 186 -0.13 -1.28 -3.43
N ILE A 187 1.18 -1.07 -3.63
CA ILE A 187 1.77 0.27 -3.66
C ILE A 187 1.26 1.05 -4.90
N ALA A 188 1.18 0.39 -6.04
CA ALA A 188 0.70 1.01 -7.29
C ALA A 188 -0.75 1.53 -7.18
N HIS A 189 -1.55 0.99 -6.28
CA HIS A 189 -2.96 1.37 -6.08
C HIS A 189 -3.20 2.21 -4.83
N LEU A 190 -2.18 2.65 -4.11
CA LEU A 190 -2.35 3.60 -3.03
C LEU A 190 -2.99 4.89 -3.56
N VAL A 191 -3.99 5.43 -2.86
CA VAL A 191 -4.69 6.66 -3.25
C VAL A 191 -4.48 7.73 -2.18
N PRO A 192 -3.84 8.85 -2.49
CA PRO A 192 -3.58 9.89 -1.50
C PRO A 192 -4.87 10.59 -1.09
N ILE A 193 -5.11 10.74 0.23
CA ILE A 193 -6.21 11.54 0.79
C ILE A 193 -5.71 12.73 1.60
N TYR A 194 -4.46 12.71 2.03
CA TYR A 194 -3.77 13.82 2.65
C TYR A 194 -2.30 13.81 2.23
N LEU A 195 -1.78 14.97 1.83
CA LEU A 195 -0.38 15.15 1.44
C LEU A 195 0.21 16.40 2.11
N HIS A 196 1.39 16.23 2.65
CA HIS A 196 2.30 17.28 3.08
C HIS A 196 3.65 17.11 2.37
N ALA A 197 4.62 17.97 2.60
CA ALA A 197 5.83 18.17 1.79
C ALA A 197 6.68 16.91 1.45
N TRP A 198 6.58 15.82 2.22
CA TRP A 198 7.48 14.66 2.10
C TRP A 198 6.80 13.37 1.63
N ALA A 199 5.73 13.50 0.86
CA ALA A 199 4.99 12.36 0.32
C ALA A 199 5.67 11.78 -0.94
N LEU A 200 6.74 11.00 -0.77
CA LEU A 200 7.58 10.48 -1.86
C LEU A 200 7.35 9.01 -2.18
N ILE A 201 6.24 8.40 -1.69
CA ILE A 201 6.03 6.96 -1.79
C ILE A 201 6.16 6.42 -3.22
N TYR A 202 5.68 7.14 -4.21
CA TYR A 202 5.74 6.67 -5.59
C TYR A 202 7.12 6.81 -6.20
N SER A 203 7.80 7.95 -5.99
CA SER A 203 9.14 8.19 -6.53
C SER A 203 10.20 7.28 -5.91
N GLN A 204 10.03 6.91 -4.64
CA GLN A 204 10.94 5.99 -3.98
C GLN A 204 10.68 4.51 -4.28
N ASN A 205 9.58 4.18 -4.97
CA ASN A 205 9.23 2.81 -5.32
C ASN A 205 9.17 2.56 -6.82
N LEU A 206 10.05 3.20 -7.61
CA LEU A 206 10.14 2.99 -9.06
C LEU A 206 10.49 1.54 -9.44
N TRP A 207 11.06 0.75 -8.53
CA TRP A 207 11.30 -0.68 -8.70
C TRP A 207 10.01 -1.46 -9.05
N ILE A 208 8.82 -0.91 -8.73
CA ILE A 208 7.52 -1.45 -9.14
C ILE A 208 7.44 -1.65 -10.65
N GLN A 209 8.08 -0.80 -11.45
CA GLN A 209 8.13 -0.93 -12.90
C GLN A 209 8.77 -2.25 -13.37
N ASN A 210 9.54 -2.90 -12.50
CA ASN A 210 10.04 -4.25 -12.74
C ASN A 210 8.90 -5.29 -12.79
N TYR A 211 7.79 -5.03 -12.12
CA TYR A 211 6.59 -5.88 -12.07
C TYR A 211 5.47 -5.33 -12.95
N LEU A 212 5.35 -4.02 -13.02
CA LEU A 212 4.34 -3.26 -13.76
C LEU A 212 5.03 -2.27 -14.71
N PRO A 213 5.50 -2.69 -15.89
CA PRO A 213 6.35 -1.87 -16.78
C PRO A 213 5.71 -0.55 -17.21
N ASN A 214 4.38 -0.50 -17.31
CA ASN A 214 3.64 0.69 -17.75
C ASN A 214 3.12 1.53 -16.57
N TRP A 215 3.42 1.15 -15.33
CA TRP A 215 3.02 1.95 -14.19
C TRP A 215 3.80 3.26 -14.14
N SER A 216 3.08 4.36 -13.86
CA SER A 216 3.69 5.65 -13.54
C SER A 216 3.02 6.26 -12.31
N PRO A 217 3.75 7.05 -11.50
CA PRO A 217 3.22 7.69 -10.30
C PRO A 217 1.99 8.58 -10.53
N GLN A 218 1.82 9.09 -11.74
CA GLN A 218 0.76 10.04 -12.10
C GLN A 218 -0.61 9.38 -12.33
N GLN A 219 -0.65 8.06 -12.51
CA GLN A 219 -1.87 7.33 -12.86
C GLN A 219 -2.83 7.06 -11.69
N ASN A 220 -2.41 7.32 -10.45
CA ASN A 220 -3.13 6.87 -9.25
C ASN A 220 -4.22 7.82 -8.74
N ILE A 221 -4.62 8.86 -9.49
CA ILE A 221 -5.53 9.92 -9.02
C ILE A 221 -7.01 9.65 -9.35
N SER A 222 -7.36 8.45 -9.82
CA SER A 222 -8.61 8.24 -10.57
C SER A 222 -9.90 7.96 -9.77
N LEU A 223 -9.87 7.95 -8.42
CA LEU A 223 -11.09 7.70 -7.63
C LEU A 223 -11.94 8.96 -7.34
N GLY A 224 -11.69 10.08 -8.01
CA GLY A 224 -12.38 11.36 -7.71
C GLY A 224 -12.07 11.90 -6.31
N ILE A 225 -10.94 11.49 -5.74
CA ILE A 225 -10.46 11.93 -4.43
C ILE A 225 -9.33 12.93 -4.64
N HIS A 226 -9.54 14.15 -4.14
CA HIS A 226 -8.49 15.17 -4.09
C HIS A 226 -7.86 15.17 -2.69
N PRO A 227 -6.54 15.06 -2.56
CA PRO A 227 -5.90 15.05 -1.25
C PRO A 227 -6.08 16.39 -0.53
N SER A 228 -6.36 16.34 0.77
CA SER A 228 -6.35 17.51 1.64
C SER A 228 -4.92 18.01 1.79
N LEU A 229 -4.73 19.32 1.74
CA LEU A 229 -3.44 19.99 1.92
C LEU A 229 -3.45 20.89 3.17
N GLY A 230 -2.26 21.27 3.63
CA GLY A 230 -2.07 22.21 4.73
C GLY A 230 -2.03 21.55 6.11
N THR A 231 -1.90 22.37 7.14
CA THR A 231 -1.64 21.97 8.54
C THR A 231 -2.68 22.57 9.46
N GLY A 232 -3.30 21.75 10.30
CA GLY A 232 -4.27 22.19 11.29
C GLY A 232 -3.62 22.79 12.57
N LEU A 233 -4.39 23.56 13.31
CA LEU A 233 -3.91 24.23 14.54
C LEU A 233 -3.50 23.22 15.61
N PHE A 234 -4.32 22.20 15.85
CA PHE A 234 -4.02 21.16 16.86
C PHE A 234 -2.68 20.47 16.56
N ARG A 235 -2.45 20.10 15.30
CA ARG A 235 -1.18 19.54 14.85
C ARG A 235 -0.01 20.45 15.21
N LYS A 236 -0.09 21.73 14.87
CA LYS A 236 0.98 22.70 15.15
C LYS A 236 1.30 22.79 16.65
N ILE A 237 0.27 22.87 17.47
CA ILE A 237 0.43 22.94 18.94
C ILE A 237 1.15 21.69 19.44
N ILE A 238 0.67 20.51 19.07
CA ILE A 238 1.27 19.24 19.52
C ILE A 238 2.72 19.10 19.02
N GLU A 239 2.98 19.42 17.75
CA GLU A 239 4.33 19.33 17.19
C GLU A 239 5.31 20.28 17.89
N ILE A 240 4.86 21.45 18.34
CA ILE A 240 5.67 22.36 19.18
C ILE A 240 5.91 21.77 20.57
N CYS A 241 4.86 21.26 21.24
CA CYS A 241 4.98 20.68 22.59
C CYS A 241 5.89 19.44 22.63
N PHE A 242 5.89 18.66 21.54
CA PHE A 242 6.70 17.45 21.42
C PHE A 242 7.95 17.68 20.53
N TYR A 243 8.44 18.92 20.49
CA TYR A 243 9.64 19.24 19.74
C TYR A 243 10.87 18.61 20.38
N TRP A 244 11.81 18.17 19.53
CA TRP A 244 13.13 17.65 19.88
C TRP A 244 13.13 16.53 20.93
N TRP A 245 13.81 16.72 22.09
CA TRP A 245 14.05 15.67 23.08
C TRP A 245 12.77 15.17 23.75
N ILE A 246 11.80 16.03 24.03
CA ILE A 246 10.50 15.64 24.58
C ILE A 246 9.81 14.64 23.66
N GLY A 247 9.73 14.94 22.38
CA GLY A 247 9.16 14.03 21.39
C GLY A 247 9.92 12.71 21.28
N ASN A 248 11.26 12.73 21.33
CA ASN A 248 12.06 11.51 21.30
C ASN A 248 11.85 10.65 22.56
N PHE A 249 11.73 11.25 23.71
CA PHE A 249 11.43 10.55 24.96
C PHE A 249 10.05 9.87 24.91
N PHE A 250 9.01 10.59 24.52
CA PHE A 250 7.67 10.03 24.41
C PHE A 250 7.56 8.99 23.30
N GLU A 251 8.21 9.19 22.15
CA GLU A 251 8.30 8.18 21.08
C GLU A 251 8.85 6.86 21.63
N TYR A 252 9.97 6.92 22.35
CA TYR A 252 10.57 5.76 23.01
C TYR A 252 9.65 5.11 24.02
N CYS A 253 9.02 5.89 24.91
CA CYS A 253 8.10 5.37 25.93
C CYS A 253 6.91 4.63 25.29
N ILE A 254 6.27 5.26 24.30
CA ILE A 254 5.14 4.68 23.59
C ILE A 254 5.57 3.42 22.83
N GLN A 255 6.72 3.45 22.15
CA GLN A 255 7.30 2.29 21.50
C GLN A 255 7.47 1.11 22.46
N LYS A 256 8.06 1.34 23.63
CA LYS A 256 8.27 0.27 24.64
C LYS A 256 6.95 -0.30 25.14
N LEU A 257 6.02 0.55 25.56
CA LEU A 257 4.70 0.12 26.06
C LEU A 257 3.91 -0.68 25.02
N TRP A 258 3.84 -0.19 23.77
CA TRP A 258 3.14 -0.89 22.71
C TRP A 258 3.86 -2.16 22.25
N SER A 259 5.19 -2.18 22.25
CA SER A 259 5.95 -3.39 21.91
C SER A 259 5.68 -4.52 22.91
N LEU A 260 5.57 -4.23 24.21
CA LEU A 260 5.16 -5.21 25.21
C LEU A 260 3.76 -5.77 24.92
N ARG A 261 2.81 -4.90 24.61
CA ARG A 261 1.45 -5.32 24.23
C ARG A 261 1.44 -6.17 22.95
N ILE A 262 2.23 -5.79 21.93
CA ILE A 262 2.32 -6.54 20.66
C ILE A 262 2.93 -7.92 20.92
N ARG A 263 4.00 -8.02 21.69
CA ARG A 263 4.62 -9.30 22.09
C ARG A 263 3.61 -10.22 22.77
N TYR A 264 2.84 -9.69 23.71
CA TYR A 264 1.78 -10.44 24.39
C TYR A 264 0.70 -10.94 23.41
N LEU A 265 0.27 -10.11 22.44
CA LEU A 265 -0.72 -10.50 21.42
C LEU A 265 -0.16 -11.57 20.46
N ILE A 266 1.11 -11.45 20.06
CA ILE A 266 1.79 -12.44 19.21
C ILE A 266 1.94 -13.76 19.96
N ALA A 267 2.27 -13.74 21.27
CA ALA A 267 2.36 -14.96 22.07
C ALA A 267 1.02 -15.71 22.13
N LYS A 268 -0.11 -14.97 22.16
CA LYS A 268 -1.46 -15.55 22.08
C LYS A 268 -1.88 -16.04 20.69
N LYS A 269 -1.28 -15.48 19.63
CA LYS A 269 -1.60 -15.76 18.23
C LYS A 269 -0.30 -15.94 17.42
N PRO A 270 0.35 -17.10 17.47
CA PRO A 270 1.64 -17.34 16.81
C PRO A 270 1.62 -17.10 15.29
N GLU A 271 0.48 -17.24 14.65
CA GLU A 271 0.25 -16.93 13.23
C GLU A 271 0.56 -15.47 12.85
N LEU A 272 0.50 -14.54 13.81
CA LEU A 272 0.83 -13.14 13.60
C LEU A 272 2.32 -12.86 13.59
N HIS A 273 3.15 -13.77 14.10
CA HIS A 273 4.60 -13.57 14.26
C HIS A 273 5.30 -13.23 12.93
N ARG A 274 4.87 -13.86 11.83
CA ARG A 274 5.48 -13.65 10.49
C ARG A 274 4.92 -12.42 9.75
N SER A 275 3.83 -11.86 10.23
CA SER A 275 3.04 -10.83 9.52
C SER A 275 3.20 -9.44 10.13
N VAL A 276 3.45 -9.37 11.43
CA VAL A 276 3.53 -8.11 12.17
C VAL A 276 4.97 -7.63 12.21
N LEU A 277 5.20 -6.43 11.67
CA LEU A 277 6.48 -5.73 11.75
C LEU A 277 6.31 -4.48 12.61
N TYR A 278 7.18 -4.31 13.61
CA TYR A 278 7.15 -3.16 14.50
C TYR A 278 8.57 -2.74 14.87
N THR A 279 9.06 -1.78 14.14
CA THR A 279 10.39 -1.18 14.31
C THR A 279 10.26 0.29 14.76
N GLU A 280 11.37 0.99 14.80
CA GLU A 280 11.39 2.43 15.06
C GLU A 280 10.82 3.24 13.89
N SER A 281 10.86 2.69 12.67
CA SER A 281 10.50 3.38 11.43
C SER A 281 9.32 2.77 10.68
N ILE A 282 8.93 1.53 10.99
CA ILE A 282 7.87 0.82 10.27
C ILE A 282 6.97 0.08 11.26
N LEU A 283 5.66 0.29 11.13
CA LEU A 283 4.62 -0.46 11.85
C LEU A 283 3.67 -1.10 10.85
N LYS A 284 3.62 -2.42 10.78
CA LYS A 284 2.73 -3.19 9.92
C LYS A 284 2.00 -4.23 10.74
N PHE A 285 0.67 -4.16 10.77
CA PHE A 285 -0.20 -5.01 11.60
C PHE A 285 -1.15 -5.88 10.77
N HIS A 286 -0.90 -6.05 9.49
CA HIS A 286 -1.69 -6.95 8.64
C HIS A 286 -1.22 -8.38 8.76
N ASN A 287 -2.19 -9.32 8.77
CA ASN A 287 -1.89 -10.72 8.54
C ASN A 287 -1.47 -10.92 7.09
N ASP A 288 -0.25 -11.43 6.88
CA ASP A 288 0.36 -11.50 5.56
C ASP A 288 -0.09 -12.76 4.81
N LYS A 289 -1.14 -12.62 4.03
CA LYS A 289 -1.66 -13.67 3.14
C LYS A 289 -1.01 -13.65 1.74
N ARG A 290 0.04 -12.82 1.53
CA ARG A 290 0.66 -12.60 0.21
C ARG A 290 1.22 -13.88 -0.41
N ASN A 291 1.80 -14.77 0.39
CA ASN A 291 2.28 -16.07 -0.10
C ASN A 291 1.16 -16.88 -0.77
N ARG A 292 -0.03 -16.93 -0.14
CA ARG A 292 -1.18 -17.63 -0.69
C ARG A 292 -1.59 -17.07 -2.06
N TYR A 293 -1.54 -15.76 -2.24
CA TYR A 293 -1.88 -15.14 -3.53
C TYR A 293 -0.82 -15.46 -4.59
N SER A 294 0.45 -15.39 -4.24
CA SER A 294 1.53 -15.77 -5.14
C SER A 294 1.42 -17.24 -5.56
N GLU A 295 1.17 -18.15 -4.61
CA GLU A 295 0.95 -19.56 -4.88
C GLU A 295 -0.24 -19.81 -5.81
N LEU A 296 -1.38 -19.19 -5.54
CA LEU A 296 -2.59 -19.32 -6.37
C LEU A 296 -2.35 -18.85 -7.82
N ILE A 297 -1.58 -17.80 -8.01
CA ILE A 297 -1.27 -17.26 -9.34
C ILE A 297 -0.31 -18.17 -10.09
N PHE A 298 0.71 -18.71 -9.40
CA PHE A 298 1.71 -19.56 -10.04
C PHE A 298 1.28 -21.03 -10.17
N SER A 299 0.32 -21.52 -9.39
CA SER A 299 -0.18 -22.90 -9.48
C SER A 299 -1.21 -23.12 -10.58
N ARG A 300 -1.76 -22.03 -11.15
CA ARG A 300 -2.74 -22.10 -12.27
C ARG A 300 -2.08 -22.12 -13.67
N ARG A 301 -0.83 -22.50 -13.74
CA ARG A 301 -0.09 -22.72 -15.01
C ARG A 301 -0.30 -24.12 -15.56
#